data_3a876767ee877561b81bd1899d116e0e
#
_entry.id   3a876767ee877561b81bd1899d116e0e
#
_cell.length_a   1.000
_cell.length_b   1.000
_cell.length_c   1.000
_cell.angle_alpha   90.00
_cell.angle_beta   90.00
_cell.angle_gamma   90.00
#
_symmetry.space_group_name_H-M   'P 1'
#
loop_
_entity.id
_entity.type
_entity.pdbx_description
1 polymer ?
#
loop_
_entity_poly.entity_id
_entity_poly.type
_entity_poly.pdbx_seq_one_letter_code
_entity_poly.pdbx_strand_id
1 'polypeptide(L)'
;MEEKKPLLSKEFKEKIIRFMPLIITIFVITTIALSFIGNFYEVRLKVDGVKTDTYYTFSNLLFNNPAGTGIQIFYIFVYLIIPAIACILLFFTRFNNNISVISLLLLLLSAITSIVSKEAFIYVLSEGFSTNYSIHDIYFPSILPTISFFVSSLLVLSLATNQMEFNVGDITEMGVLVALALGLNFIKVLQFPTGGSVNLQMLPLFLLTLRRGPLKGFIGGGIIYGLISCLTDGYGFAFYPFDYLMAFGSACLLGFFVPYIMSENQKTYNFKGEIFLFVGALLATFFRFVGGCISSMIFYSYSLLAAMEYNALYVFVSGGIAIAVIMALYGPILRVHHYFPTNKREELPEE
;
A
#
# COMPACT_ATOMS: atom_id res chain seq x y z
N MET A 1 42.03 -3.95 -10.68
CA MET A 1 40.57 -3.65 -10.62
C MET A 1 40.46 -2.17 -10.41
N GLU A 2 40.04 -1.41 -11.43
CA GLU A 2 39.80 0.03 -11.27
C GLU A 2 38.59 0.23 -10.36
N GLU A 3 38.80 0.89 -9.23
CA GLU A 3 37.70 1.38 -8.39
C GLU A 3 36.83 2.30 -9.23
N LYS A 4 35.63 1.86 -9.58
CA LYS A 4 34.64 2.74 -10.21
C LYS A 4 34.33 3.90 -9.25
N LYS A 5 34.86 5.09 -9.58
CA LYS A 5 34.49 6.32 -8.88
C LYS A 5 32.97 6.43 -8.82
N PRO A 6 32.38 6.66 -7.63
CA PRO A 6 30.92 6.80 -7.52
C PRO A 6 30.47 7.98 -8.39
N LEU A 7 29.40 7.77 -9.16
CA LEU A 7 28.82 8.72 -10.13
C LEU A 7 28.47 10.09 -9.51
N LEU A 8 28.27 10.14 -8.20
CA LEU A 8 27.93 11.34 -7.44
C LEU A 8 28.81 11.43 -6.20
N SER A 9 29.34 12.61 -5.88
CA SER A 9 30.07 12.83 -4.65
C SER A 9 29.16 12.59 -3.43
N LYS A 10 29.71 12.08 -2.33
CA LYS A 10 28.98 11.82 -1.10
C LYS A 10 28.23 13.07 -0.61
N GLU A 11 28.87 14.24 -0.69
CA GLU A 11 28.29 15.52 -0.32
C GLU A 11 27.07 15.92 -1.17
N PHE A 12 27.12 15.65 -2.49
CA PHE A 12 26.02 15.93 -3.40
C PHE A 12 24.81 15.02 -3.11
N LYS A 13 25.07 13.74 -2.81
CA LYS A 13 24.02 12.77 -2.42
C LYS A 13 23.33 13.21 -1.13
N GLU A 14 24.08 13.63 -0.12
CA GLU A 14 23.52 14.12 1.14
C GLU A 14 22.67 15.39 0.95
N LYS A 15 23.10 16.31 0.09
CA LYS A 15 22.30 17.50 -0.27
C LYS A 15 20.97 17.11 -0.94
N ILE A 16 21.01 16.21 -1.92
CA ILE A 16 19.77 15.73 -2.58
C ILE A 16 18.81 15.14 -1.54
N ILE A 17 19.26 14.22 -0.71
CA ILE A 17 18.44 13.59 0.33
C ILE A 17 17.82 14.63 1.26
N ARG A 18 18.58 15.67 1.61
CA ARG A 18 18.12 16.75 2.48
C ARG A 18 16.98 17.57 1.86
N PHE A 19 17.01 17.82 0.55
CA PHE A 19 15.99 18.61 -0.15
C PHE A 19 14.85 17.77 -0.73
N MET A 20 14.95 16.44 -0.71
CA MET A 20 13.95 15.54 -1.27
C MET A 20 12.51 15.79 -0.73
N PRO A 21 12.28 15.98 0.59
CA PRO A 21 10.96 16.32 1.09
C PRO A 21 10.34 17.56 0.44
N LEU A 22 11.15 18.59 0.26
CA LEU A 22 10.72 19.87 -0.36
C LEU A 22 10.39 19.66 -1.84
N ILE A 23 11.25 18.95 -2.57
CA ILE A 23 11.05 18.66 -4.01
C ILE A 23 9.76 17.87 -4.22
N ILE A 24 9.52 16.82 -3.43
CA ILE A 24 8.31 16.02 -3.51
C ILE A 24 7.07 16.87 -3.21
N THR A 25 7.12 17.68 -2.16
CA THR A 25 6.01 18.56 -1.77
C THR A 25 5.66 19.56 -2.87
N ILE A 26 6.66 20.24 -3.44
CA ILE A 26 6.46 21.16 -4.56
C ILE A 26 5.87 20.43 -5.77
N PHE A 27 6.38 19.27 -6.10
CA PHE A 27 5.89 18.46 -7.22
C PHE A 27 4.40 18.08 -7.04
N VAL A 28 4.01 17.58 -5.87
CA VAL A 28 2.62 17.24 -5.54
C VAL A 28 1.71 18.46 -5.60
N ILE A 29 2.10 19.59 -4.98
CA ILE A 29 1.30 20.82 -4.99
C ILE A 29 1.13 21.35 -6.41
N THR A 30 2.21 21.39 -7.20
CA THR A 30 2.16 21.88 -8.58
C THR A 30 1.21 21.05 -9.45
N THR A 31 1.25 19.73 -9.34
CA THR A 31 0.39 18.86 -10.14
C THR A 31 -1.07 18.95 -9.72
N ILE A 32 -1.37 19.09 -8.42
CA ILE A 32 -2.72 19.37 -7.94
C ILE A 32 -3.23 20.72 -8.47
N ALA A 33 -2.39 21.76 -8.43
CA ALA A 33 -2.74 23.07 -8.95
C ALA A 33 -3.02 23.04 -10.47
N LEU A 34 -2.23 22.31 -11.24
CA LEU A 34 -2.44 22.13 -12.67
C LEU A 34 -3.74 21.36 -13.00
N SER A 35 -4.22 20.53 -12.07
CA SER A 35 -5.47 19.78 -12.25
C SER A 35 -6.72 20.68 -12.24
N PHE A 36 -6.61 21.93 -11.76
CA PHE A 36 -7.69 22.91 -11.86
C PHE A 36 -7.82 23.54 -13.27
N ILE A 37 -6.88 23.26 -14.18
CA ILE A 37 -6.85 23.85 -15.51
C ILE A 37 -7.54 22.89 -16.50
N GLY A 38 -8.75 23.26 -16.99
CA GLY A 38 -9.48 22.52 -18.00
C GLY A 38 -10.44 21.47 -17.45
N ASN A 39 -10.87 20.61 -18.35
CA ASN A 39 -11.81 19.52 -18.00
C ASN A 39 -11.08 18.36 -17.34
N PHE A 40 -11.77 17.68 -16.44
CA PHE A 40 -11.27 16.52 -15.71
C PHE A 40 -11.84 15.22 -16.27
N TYR A 41 -13.18 15.16 -16.43
CA TYR A 41 -13.90 14.04 -17.06
C TYR A 41 -14.93 14.54 -18.06
N GLU A 42 -15.17 13.73 -19.10
CA GLU A 42 -16.35 13.79 -19.97
C GLU A 42 -17.21 12.56 -19.69
N VAL A 43 -18.42 12.80 -19.22
CA VAL A 43 -19.38 11.74 -18.94
C VAL A 43 -20.44 11.73 -20.03
N ARG A 44 -20.65 10.58 -20.63
CA ARG A 44 -21.69 10.33 -21.62
C ARG A 44 -22.86 9.61 -21.01
N LEU A 45 -24.04 10.22 -21.14
CA LEU A 45 -25.32 9.63 -20.80
C LEU A 45 -26.02 9.18 -22.10
N LYS A 46 -26.49 7.94 -22.16
CA LYS A 46 -27.31 7.39 -23.25
C LYS A 46 -28.71 7.13 -22.71
N VAL A 47 -29.70 7.87 -23.22
CA VAL A 47 -31.13 7.66 -22.92
C VAL A 47 -31.89 7.61 -24.24
N ASP A 48 -32.60 6.53 -24.48
CA ASP A 48 -33.47 6.33 -25.70
C ASP A 48 -32.73 6.59 -27.02
N GLY A 49 -31.45 6.23 -27.12
CA GLY A 49 -30.61 6.42 -28.29
C GLY A 49 -30.00 7.82 -28.44
N VAL A 50 -30.39 8.76 -27.59
CA VAL A 50 -29.78 10.10 -27.52
C VAL A 50 -28.55 10.06 -26.64
N LYS A 51 -27.45 10.67 -27.12
CA LYS A 51 -26.19 10.79 -26.37
C LYS A 51 -26.05 12.23 -25.92
N THR A 52 -25.85 12.42 -24.61
CA THR A 52 -25.57 13.73 -24.01
C THR A 52 -24.23 13.67 -23.30
N ASP A 53 -23.30 14.55 -23.67
CA ASP A 53 -21.98 14.63 -23.08
C ASP A 53 -21.92 15.80 -22.08
N THR A 54 -21.44 15.54 -20.89
CA THR A 54 -21.30 16.53 -19.82
C THR A 54 -19.86 16.58 -19.35
N TYR A 55 -19.32 17.80 -19.25
CA TYR A 55 -17.93 18.03 -18.84
C TYR A 55 -17.85 18.40 -17.37
N TYR A 56 -16.94 17.77 -16.66
CA TYR A 56 -16.67 18.03 -15.24
C TYR A 56 -15.25 18.51 -15.05
N THR A 57 -15.09 19.65 -14.37
CA THR A 57 -13.78 20.18 -13.97
C THR A 57 -13.41 19.64 -12.58
N PHE A 58 -12.12 19.72 -12.23
CA PHE A 58 -11.66 19.33 -10.89
C PHE A 58 -12.32 20.15 -9.77
N SER A 59 -12.56 21.45 -10.03
CA SER A 59 -13.30 22.31 -9.13
C SER A 59 -14.74 21.84 -8.88
N ASN A 60 -15.44 21.39 -9.93
CA ASN A 60 -16.77 20.81 -9.77
C ASN A 60 -16.75 19.59 -8.85
N LEU A 61 -15.78 18.69 -9.03
CA LEU A 61 -15.69 17.46 -8.24
C LEU A 61 -15.37 17.71 -6.77
N LEU A 62 -14.57 18.75 -6.48
CA LEU A 62 -14.16 19.10 -5.12
C LEU A 62 -15.18 19.95 -4.35
N PHE A 63 -15.84 20.90 -5.03
CA PHE A 63 -16.62 21.95 -4.34
C PHE A 63 -18.10 21.93 -4.65
N ASN A 64 -18.50 21.36 -5.79
CA ASN A 64 -19.89 21.30 -6.22
C ASN A 64 -20.16 20.00 -6.99
N ASN A 65 -19.97 18.85 -6.32
CA ASN A 65 -20.05 17.56 -6.96
C ASN A 65 -21.51 17.16 -7.26
N PRO A 66 -21.87 16.91 -8.52
CA PRO A 66 -23.23 16.56 -8.90
C PRO A 66 -23.69 15.19 -8.38
N ALA A 67 -22.74 14.30 -8.08
CA ALA A 67 -23.01 12.99 -7.50
C ALA A 67 -23.22 13.05 -5.95
N GLY A 68 -23.22 14.25 -5.36
CA GLY A 68 -23.55 14.48 -3.96
C GLY A 68 -22.33 14.66 -3.04
N THR A 69 -22.65 14.96 -1.77
CA THR A 69 -21.65 15.34 -0.76
C THR A 69 -20.71 14.19 -0.37
N GLY A 70 -21.18 12.95 -0.38
CA GLY A 70 -20.34 11.79 -0.03
C GLY A 70 -19.14 11.60 -0.96
N ILE A 71 -19.41 11.65 -2.27
CA ILE A 71 -18.34 11.53 -3.27
C ILE A 71 -17.47 12.79 -3.31
N GLN A 72 -18.01 13.97 -3.03
CA GLN A 72 -17.25 15.20 -2.87
C GLN A 72 -16.21 15.08 -1.75
N ILE A 73 -16.62 14.59 -0.58
CA ILE A 73 -15.73 14.35 0.56
C ILE A 73 -14.64 13.35 0.17
N PHE A 74 -14.98 12.29 -0.54
CA PHE A 74 -14.02 11.31 -1.04
C PHE A 74 -12.93 11.97 -1.91
N TYR A 75 -13.30 12.85 -2.88
CA TYR A 75 -12.33 13.58 -3.69
C TYR A 75 -11.44 14.50 -2.87
N ILE A 76 -11.99 15.21 -1.90
CA ILE A 76 -11.21 16.08 -0.99
C ILE A 76 -10.18 15.23 -0.22
N PHE A 77 -10.57 14.07 0.31
CA PHE A 77 -9.65 13.20 1.02
C PHE A 77 -8.53 12.67 0.11
N VAL A 78 -8.89 12.13 -1.05
CA VAL A 78 -7.95 11.50 -1.98
C VAL A 78 -6.93 12.49 -2.56
N TYR A 79 -7.40 13.65 -2.98
CA TYR A 79 -6.56 14.58 -3.74
C TYR A 79 -5.95 15.71 -2.91
N LEU A 80 -6.51 16.01 -1.73
CA LEU A 80 -6.01 17.10 -0.89
C LEU A 80 -5.52 16.64 0.48
N ILE A 81 -6.37 15.98 1.28
CA ILE A 81 -6.05 15.71 2.70
C ILE A 81 -4.94 14.67 2.84
N ILE A 82 -5.10 13.51 2.23
CA ILE A 82 -4.12 12.41 2.37
C ILE A 82 -2.74 12.80 1.84
N PRO A 83 -2.60 13.37 0.61
CA PRO A 83 -1.29 13.80 0.10
C PRO A 83 -0.71 14.98 0.90
N ALA A 84 -1.55 15.89 1.42
CA ALA A 84 -1.07 16.97 2.28
C ALA A 84 -0.47 16.44 3.60
N ILE A 85 -1.15 15.49 4.25
CA ILE A 85 -0.61 14.82 5.45
C ILE A 85 0.70 14.11 5.12
N ALA A 86 0.77 13.38 4.00
CA ALA A 86 1.98 12.71 3.57
C ALA A 86 3.15 13.70 3.37
N CYS A 87 2.90 14.83 2.69
CA CYS A 87 3.90 15.87 2.47
C CYS A 87 4.37 16.52 3.77
N ILE A 88 3.46 16.81 4.70
CA ILE A 88 3.81 17.34 6.03
C ILE A 88 4.71 16.36 6.78
N LEU A 89 4.35 15.08 6.80
CA LEU A 89 5.11 14.04 7.48
C LEU A 89 6.53 13.90 6.93
N LEU A 90 6.75 14.15 5.63
CA LEU A 90 8.10 14.09 5.03
C LEU A 90 9.12 15.03 5.70
N PHE A 91 8.69 16.15 6.24
CA PHE A 91 9.59 17.06 6.96
C PHE A 91 10.03 16.52 8.33
N PHE A 92 9.30 15.54 8.88
CA PHE A 92 9.59 14.88 10.16
C PHE A 92 10.39 13.58 10.00
N THR A 93 10.71 13.16 8.79
CA THR A 93 11.46 11.90 8.53
C THR A 93 12.86 11.86 9.17
N ARG A 94 13.42 13.02 9.50
CA ARG A 94 14.71 13.14 10.21
C ARG A 94 14.66 12.65 11.64
N PHE A 95 13.47 12.64 12.26
CA PHE A 95 13.30 12.24 13.67
C PHE A 95 13.00 10.75 13.81
N ASN A 96 12.35 10.17 12.80
CA ASN A 96 12.01 8.75 12.84
C ASN A 96 11.88 8.21 11.40
N ASN A 97 12.66 7.18 11.08
CA ASN A 97 12.66 6.55 9.76
C ASN A 97 11.30 5.92 9.39
N ASN A 98 10.50 5.50 10.37
CA ASN A 98 9.17 4.96 10.12
C ASN A 98 8.20 6.00 9.52
N ILE A 99 8.44 7.29 9.75
CA ILE A 99 7.62 8.37 9.18
C ILE A 99 7.72 8.38 7.65
N SER A 100 8.89 8.08 7.07
CA SER A 100 9.03 7.96 5.62
C SER A 100 8.19 6.82 5.06
N VAL A 101 8.06 5.70 5.77
CA VAL A 101 7.20 4.58 5.37
C VAL A 101 5.72 4.96 5.46
N ILE A 102 5.31 5.71 6.49
CA ILE A 102 3.93 6.22 6.59
C ILE A 102 3.62 7.16 5.43
N SER A 103 4.52 8.10 5.12
CA SER A 103 4.37 9.02 3.98
C SER A 103 4.29 8.27 2.64
N LEU A 104 5.12 7.23 2.46
CA LEU A 104 5.08 6.32 1.30
C LEU A 104 3.69 5.68 1.16
N LEU A 105 3.17 5.10 2.24
CA LEU A 105 1.87 4.41 2.24
C LEU A 105 0.72 5.38 1.94
N LEU A 106 0.76 6.60 2.50
CA LEU A 106 -0.26 7.62 2.23
C LEU A 106 -0.23 8.09 0.78
N LEU A 107 0.94 8.31 0.17
CA LEU A 107 1.05 8.67 -1.24
C LEU A 107 0.61 7.53 -2.16
N LEU A 108 0.96 6.29 -1.84
CA LEU A 108 0.47 5.11 -2.57
C LEU A 108 -1.04 4.98 -2.44
N LEU A 109 -1.59 5.20 -1.25
CA LEU A 109 -3.05 5.19 -1.04
C LEU A 109 -3.72 6.25 -1.90
N SER A 110 -3.19 7.49 -1.95
CA SER A 110 -3.70 8.53 -2.84
C SER A 110 -3.59 8.15 -4.32
N ALA A 111 -2.48 7.56 -4.75
CA ALA A 111 -2.30 7.09 -6.12
C ALA A 111 -3.34 6.01 -6.50
N ILE A 112 -3.50 5.01 -5.65
CA ILE A 112 -4.43 3.89 -5.87
C ILE A 112 -5.88 4.40 -5.87
N THR A 113 -6.27 5.20 -4.87
CA THR A 113 -7.64 5.73 -4.77
C THR A 113 -7.96 6.74 -5.87
N SER A 114 -6.98 7.48 -6.39
CA SER A 114 -7.20 8.36 -7.54
C SER A 114 -7.49 7.59 -8.84
N ILE A 115 -6.94 6.39 -9.03
CA ILE A 115 -7.31 5.50 -10.15
C ILE A 115 -8.78 5.09 -10.04
N VAL A 116 -9.25 4.80 -8.82
CA VAL A 116 -10.62 4.35 -8.54
C VAL A 116 -11.62 5.50 -8.60
N SER A 117 -11.17 6.74 -8.44
CA SER A 117 -12.05 7.90 -8.24
C SER A 117 -13.05 8.10 -9.38
N LYS A 118 -12.66 7.79 -10.62
CA LYS A 118 -13.53 7.86 -11.79
C LYS A 118 -14.68 6.83 -11.73
N GLU A 119 -14.38 5.61 -11.33
CA GLU A 119 -15.39 4.53 -11.22
C GLU A 119 -16.32 4.82 -10.05
N ALA A 120 -15.78 5.30 -8.92
CA ALA A 120 -16.58 5.72 -7.78
C ALA A 120 -17.53 6.88 -8.15
N PHE A 121 -17.06 7.83 -8.96
CA PHE A 121 -17.88 8.94 -9.42
C PHE A 121 -19.05 8.46 -10.26
N ILE A 122 -18.80 7.61 -11.26
CA ILE A 122 -19.85 7.05 -12.13
C ILE A 122 -20.82 6.19 -11.32
N TYR A 123 -20.31 5.34 -10.42
CA TYR A 123 -21.14 4.47 -9.58
C TYR A 123 -22.16 5.28 -8.76
N VAL A 124 -21.72 6.38 -8.15
CA VAL A 124 -22.60 7.23 -7.34
C VAL A 124 -23.51 8.08 -8.23
N LEU A 125 -23.01 8.63 -9.35
CA LEU A 125 -23.79 9.45 -10.27
C LEU A 125 -24.94 8.66 -10.93
N SER A 126 -24.73 7.38 -11.18
CA SER A 126 -25.72 6.49 -11.82
C SER A 126 -26.56 5.67 -10.82
N GLU A 127 -26.44 5.96 -9.51
CA GLU A 127 -27.10 5.20 -8.45
C GLU A 127 -26.84 3.68 -8.51
N GLY A 128 -25.65 3.31 -8.96
CA GLY A 128 -25.20 1.95 -9.14
C GLY A 128 -24.49 1.72 -10.47
N PHE A 129 -24.17 0.46 -10.83
CA PHE A 129 -23.60 0.14 -12.13
C PHE A 129 -24.68 0.23 -13.23
N SER A 130 -24.84 1.41 -13.83
CA SER A 130 -25.74 1.63 -14.96
C SER A 130 -24.96 1.63 -16.27
N THR A 131 -25.46 0.88 -17.25
CA THR A 131 -24.90 0.89 -18.63
C THR A 131 -25.18 2.20 -19.39
N ASN A 132 -26.03 3.06 -18.85
CA ASN A 132 -26.40 4.32 -19.47
C ASN A 132 -25.36 5.42 -19.26
N TYR A 133 -24.59 5.35 -18.16
CA TYR A 133 -23.51 6.28 -17.87
C TYR A 133 -22.17 5.66 -18.22
N SER A 134 -21.30 6.40 -18.88
CA SER A 134 -19.91 6.01 -19.13
C SER A 134 -18.99 7.21 -19.15
N ILE A 135 -17.77 7.06 -18.68
CA ILE A 135 -16.74 8.05 -18.97
C ILE A 135 -16.35 7.88 -20.42
N HIS A 136 -16.52 8.96 -21.21
CA HIS A 136 -16.17 8.98 -22.62
C HIS A 136 -14.70 9.32 -22.80
N ASP A 137 -14.25 10.41 -22.16
CA ASP A 137 -12.87 10.84 -22.19
C ASP A 137 -12.36 11.21 -20.80
N ILE A 138 -11.07 10.90 -20.56
CA ILE A 138 -10.30 11.27 -19.38
C ILE A 138 -9.25 12.29 -19.82
N TYR A 139 -9.38 13.50 -19.34
CA TYR A 139 -8.47 14.56 -19.72
C TYR A 139 -7.16 14.53 -18.92
N PHE A 140 -6.11 15.08 -19.51
CA PHE A 140 -4.78 15.10 -18.90
C PHE A 140 -4.75 15.64 -17.44
N PRO A 141 -5.52 16.69 -17.08
CA PRO A 141 -5.58 17.16 -15.68
C PRO A 141 -6.00 16.11 -14.65
N SER A 142 -6.78 15.10 -15.03
CA SER A 142 -7.19 14.01 -14.13
C SER A 142 -6.09 12.97 -13.89
N ILE A 143 -5.20 12.80 -14.87
CA ILE A 143 -4.11 11.81 -14.81
C ILE A 143 -2.92 12.36 -14.02
N LEU A 144 -2.71 13.68 -14.05
CA LEU A 144 -1.58 14.34 -13.42
C LEU A 144 -1.40 14.03 -11.93
N PRO A 145 -2.44 14.16 -11.07
CA PRO A 145 -2.29 13.83 -9.65
C PRO A 145 -1.93 12.37 -9.43
N THR A 146 -2.53 11.46 -10.17
CA THR A 146 -2.25 10.01 -10.07
C THR A 146 -0.78 9.71 -10.36
N ILE A 147 -0.25 10.24 -11.47
CA ILE A 147 1.17 10.10 -11.83
C ILE A 147 2.04 10.74 -10.74
N SER A 148 1.68 11.94 -10.29
CA SER A 148 2.43 12.65 -9.26
C SER A 148 2.52 11.87 -7.94
N PHE A 149 1.41 11.32 -7.46
CA PHE A 149 1.38 10.54 -6.23
C PHE A 149 2.22 9.27 -6.37
N PHE A 150 2.13 8.59 -7.53
CA PHE A 150 2.92 7.40 -7.80
C PHE A 150 4.42 7.70 -7.87
N VAL A 151 4.83 8.71 -8.65
CA VAL A 151 6.25 9.12 -8.74
C VAL A 151 6.76 9.60 -7.38
N SER A 152 5.96 10.39 -6.64
CA SER A 152 6.31 10.82 -5.30
C SER A 152 6.49 9.64 -4.35
N SER A 153 5.65 8.61 -4.44
CA SER A 153 5.80 7.40 -3.63
C SER A 153 7.11 6.66 -3.93
N LEU A 154 7.53 6.58 -5.20
CA LEU A 154 8.83 6.01 -5.57
C LEU A 154 10.02 6.84 -5.03
N LEU A 155 9.91 8.16 -5.06
CA LEU A 155 10.93 9.03 -4.48
C LEU A 155 11.02 8.87 -2.95
N VAL A 156 9.87 8.76 -2.26
CA VAL A 156 9.84 8.48 -0.81
C VAL A 156 10.37 7.09 -0.50
N LEU A 157 10.08 6.08 -1.33
CA LEU A 157 10.67 4.74 -1.19
C LEU A 157 12.20 4.82 -1.28
N SER A 158 12.74 5.57 -2.26
CA SER A 158 14.18 5.81 -2.38
C SER A 158 14.75 6.53 -1.16
N LEU A 159 14.02 7.52 -0.61
CA LEU A 159 14.41 8.22 0.62
C LEU A 159 14.46 7.24 1.80
N ALA A 160 13.41 6.44 2.00
CA ALA A 160 13.30 5.47 3.09
C ALA A 160 14.39 4.40 3.00
N THR A 161 14.69 3.87 1.80
CA THR A 161 15.75 2.88 1.59
C THR A 161 17.15 3.44 1.84
N ASN A 162 17.37 4.73 1.57
CA ASN A 162 18.64 5.38 1.90
C ASN A 162 18.82 5.67 3.40
N GLN A 163 17.71 5.76 4.15
CA GLN A 163 17.73 5.95 5.62
C GLN A 163 17.88 4.64 6.39
N MET A 164 17.57 3.51 5.76
CA MET A 164 17.63 2.19 6.38
C MET A 164 18.68 1.34 5.67
N GLU A 165 19.63 0.82 6.45
CA GLU A 165 20.64 -0.09 5.93
C GLU A 165 20.03 -1.46 5.62
N PHE A 166 20.41 -2.02 4.46
CA PHE A 166 20.12 -3.38 4.06
C PHE A 166 21.39 -4.22 4.15
N ASN A 167 21.43 -5.13 5.07
CA ASN A 167 22.53 -6.10 5.16
C ASN A 167 22.20 -7.41 4.44
N VAL A 168 23.21 -8.26 4.24
CA VAL A 168 23.04 -9.56 3.58
C VAL A 168 22.01 -10.43 4.30
N GLY A 169 22.01 -10.40 5.64
CA GLY A 169 21.05 -11.13 6.47
C GLY A 169 19.59 -10.69 6.22
N ASP A 170 19.36 -9.40 6.01
CA ASP A 170 18.03 -8.88 5.67
C ASP A 170 17.53 -9.43 4.33
N ILE A 171 18.40 -9.40 3.31
CA ILE A 171 18.08 -9.88 1.97
C ILE A 171 17.82 -11.39 1.98
N THR A 172 18.66 -12.14 2.69
CA THR A 172 18.53 -13.60 2.80
C THR A 172 17.24 -13.98 3.52
N GLU A 173 16.95 -13.38 4.68
CA GLU A 173 15.73 -13.68 5.45
C GLU A 173 14.47 -13.26 4.68
N MET A 174 14.50 -12.11 4.01
CA MET A 174 13.42 -11.66 3.13
C MET A 174 13.20 -12.66 1.99
N GLY A 175 14.26 -13.09 1.31
CA GLY A 175 14.17 -14.08 0.23
C GLY A 175 13.56 -15.41 0.69
N VAL A 176 14.00 -15.93 1.86
CA VAL A 176 13.48 -17.19 2.42
C VAL A 176 12.00 -17.07 2.80
N LEU A 177 11.61 -15.97 3.48
CA LEU A 177 10.22 -15.78 3.92
C LEU A 177 9.27 -15.49 2.75
N VAL A 178 9.73 -14.76 1.73
CA VAL A 178 8.97 -14.56 0.49
C VAL A 178 8.79 -15.88 -0.26
N ALA A 179 9.84 -16.70 -0.39
CA ALA A 179 9.75 -18.02 -1.02
C ALA A 179 8.79 -18.94 -0.25
N LEU A 180 8.82 -18.90 1.09
CA LEU A 180 7.87 -19.65 1.93
C LEU A 180 6.43 -19.16 1.71
N ALA A 181 6.21 -17.84 1.61
CA ALA A 181 4.89 -17.29 1.31
C ALA A 181 4.37 -17.73 -0.05
N LEU A 182 5.23 -17.75 -1.08
CA LEU A 182 4.92 -18.28 -2.40
C LEU A 182 4.57 -19.79 -2.33
N GLY A 183 5.35 -20.57 -1.62
CA GLY A 183 5.06 -21.99 -1.40
C GLY A 183 3.70 -22.23 -0.74
N LEU A 184 3.39 -21.45 0.31
CA LEU A 184 2.11 -21.55 1.02
C LEU A 184 0.92 -21.04 0.19
N ASN A 185 1.14 -20.17 -0.81
CA ASN A 185 0.10 -19.75 -1.75
C ASN A 185 -0.37 -20.92 -2.64
N PHE A 186 0.51 -21.87 -2.98
CA PHE A 186 0.14 -23.05 -3.74
C PHE A 186 -0.70 -24.07 -2.92
N ILE A 187 -0.59 -24.02 -1.58
CA ILE A 187 -1.37 -24.88 -0.68
C ILE A 187 -2.72 -24.19 -0.40
N LYS A 188 -3.68 -24.39 -1.30
CA LYS A 188 -5.02 -23.82 -1.19
C LYS A 188 -5.94 -24.79 -0.46
N VAL A 189 -6.38 -24.41 0.75
CA VAL A 189 -7.37 -25.22 1.53
C VAL A 189 -8.74 -25.15 0.86
N LEU A 190 -9.13 -23.97 0.40
CA LEU A 190 -10.34 -23.69 -0.36
C LEU A 190 -10.01 -22.71 -1.48
N GLN A 191 -10.59 -22.94 -2.66
CA GLN A 191 -10.47 -22.02 -3.80
C GLN A 191 -11.86 -21.62 -4.28
N PHE A 192 -12.08 -20.33 -4.46
CA PHE A 192 -13.34 -19.77 -4.95
C PHE A 192 -13.29 -19.59 -6.48
N PRO A 193 -14.45 -19.63 -7.16
CA PRO A 193 -14.51 -19.61 -8.63
C PRO A 193 -13.88 -18.36 -9.27
N THR A 194 -13.93 -17.20 -8.59
CA THR A 194 -13.41 -15.91 -9.08
C THR A 194 -12.01 -15.59 -8.59
N GLY A 195 -11.25 -16.59 -8.10
CA GLY A 195 -9.81 -16.47 -7.81
C GLY A 195 -9.43 -16.35 -6.34
N GLY A 196 -10.35 -16.03 -5.44
CA GLY A 196 -10.07 -16.01 -4.00
C GLY A 196 -9.72 -17.40 -3.46
N SER A 197 -8.76 -17.48 -2.56
CA SER A 197 -8.38 -18.77 -1.94
C SER A 197 -8.04 -18.61 -0.46
N VAL A 198 -8.34 -19.62 0.33
CA VAL A 198 -7.93 -19.75 1.73
C VAL A 198 -6.57 -20.42 1.79
N ASN A 199 -5.56 -19.68 2.23
CA ASN A 199 -4.18 -20.14 2.33
C ASN A 199 -3.45 -19.40 3.48
N LEU A 200 -2.19 -19.78 3.75
CA LEU A 200 -1.38 -19.24 4.84
C LEU A 200 -0.28 -18.27 4.38
N GLN A 201 -0.35 -17.76 3.17
CA GLN A 201 0.68 -16.89 2.57
C GLN A 201 0.99 -15.62 3.38
N MET A 202 0.03 -15.09 4.15
CA MET A 202 0.24 -13.92 5.01
C MET A 202 1.15 -14.21 6.22
N LEU A 203 1.21 -15.45 6.69
CA LEU A 203 1.99 -15.81 7.88
C LEU A 203 3.50 -15.51 7.73
N PRO A 204 4.21 -15.93 6.67
CA PRO A 204 5.61 -15.56 6.49
C PRO A 204 5.81 -14.06 6.29
N LEU A 205 4.85 -13.34 5.68
CA LEU A 205 4.92 -11.90 5.51
C LEU A 205 4.78 -11.16 6.84
N PHE A 206 3.94 -11.64 7.74
CA PHE A 206 3.87 -11.14 9.12
C PHE A 206 5.18 -11.39 9.86
N LEU A 207 5.77 -12.60 9.74
CA LEU A 207 7.07 -12.92 10.34
C LEU A 207 8.17 -11.99 9.79
N LEU A 208 8.21 -11.76 8.49
CA LEU A 208 9.17 -10.84 7.87
C LEU A 208 9.06 -9.45 8.47
N THR A 209 7.85 -8.93 8.58
CA THR A 209 7.59 -7.59 9.09
C THR A 209 7.95 -7.47 10.57
N LEU A 210 7.62 -8.47 11.38
CA LEU A 210 7.98 -8.52 12.80
C LEU A 210 9.50 -8.49 12.98
N ARG A 211 10.23 -9.23 12.16
CA ARG A 211 11.69 -9.35 12.33
C ARG A 211 12.48 -8.20 11.69
N ARG A 212 12.01 -7.66 10.57
CA ARG A 212 12.79 -6.71 9.75
C ARG A 212 12.15 -5.32 9.68
N GLY A 213 11.02 -5.12 10.32
CA GLY A 213 10.31 -3.84 10.39
C GLY A 213 9.44 -3.51 9.17
N PRO A 214 8.78 -2.35 9.20
CA PRO A 214 7.71 -2.02 8.26
C PRO A 214 8.22 -1.84 6.82
N LEU A 215 9.35 -1.17 6.58
CA LEU A 215 9.85 -0.94 5.22
C LEU A 215 10.23 -2.24 4.52
N LYS A 216 10.99 -3.12 5.19
CA LYS A 216 11.43 -4.40 4.64
C LYS A 216 10.24 -5.35 4.47
N GLY A 217 9.26 -5.28 5.36
CA GLY A 217 7.96 -5.96 5.23
C GLY A 217 7.18 -5.49 4.01
N PHE A 218 7.13 -4.18 3.74
CA PHE A 218 6.48 -3.63 2.55
C PHE A 218 7.20 -4.07 1.25
N ILE A 219 8.53 -3.97 1.22
CA ILE A 219 9.32 -4.39 0.04
C ILE A 219 9.13 -5.89 -0.21
N GLY A 220 9.29 -6.73 0.81
CA GLY A 220 9.14 -8.17 0.68
C GLY A 220 7.73 -8.61 0.34
N GLY A 221 6.72 -8.06 1.03
CA GLY A 221 5.31 -8.43 0.83
C GLY A 221 4.67 -7.77 -0.39
N GLY A 222 4.68 -6.45 -0.45
CA GLY A 222 4.01 -5.70 -1.51
C GLY A 222 4.74 -5.74 -2.84
N ILE A 223 6.06 -5.51 -2.83
CA ILE A 223 6.83 -5.41 -4.07
C ILE A 223 7.26 -6.81 -4.54
N ILE A 224 8.08 -7.53 -3.78
CA ILE A 224 8.70 -8.78 -4.28
C ILE A 224 7.64 -9.88 -4.37
N TYR A 225 7.00 -10.23 -3.23
CA TYR A 225 5.97 -11.26 -3.22
C TYR A 225 4.80 -10.88 -4.12
N GLY A 226 4.30 -9.65 -4.03
CA GLY A 226 3.17 -9.15 -4.83
C GLY A 226 3.43 -9.22 -6.32
N LEU A 227 4.62 -8.82 -6.82
CA LEU A 227 4.97 -8.92 -8.23
C LEU A 227 5.04 -10.38 -8.70
N ILE A 228 5.71 -11.25 -7.95
CA ILE A 228 5.83 -12.67 -8.33
C ILE A 228 4.44 -13.33 -8.35
N SER A 229 3.60 -13.10 -7.33
CA SER A 229 2.24 -13.64 -7.28
C SER A 229 1.37 -13.11 -8.42
N CYS A 230 1.43 -11.80 -8.73
CA CYS A 230 0.69 -11.22 -9.86
C CYS A 230 1.07 -11.87 -11.19
N LEU A 231 2.37 -12.14 -11.41
CA LEU A 231 2.85 -12.80 -12.62
C LEU A 231 2.46 -14.28 -12.68
N THR A 232 2.43 -14.98 -11.54
CA THR A 232 2.14 -16.42 -11.48
C THR A 232 0.64 -16.72 -11.51
N ASP A 233 -0.19 -15.84 -10.96
CA ASP A 233 -1.65 -16.03 -10.94
C ASP A 233 -2.33 -15.73 -12.29
N GLY A 234 -1.67 -14.95 -13.18
CA GLY A 234 -2.10 -14.76 -14.55
C GLY A 234 -3.31 -13.85 -14.78
N TYR A 235 -3.81 -13.15 -13.75
CA TYR A 235 -4.95 -12.22 -13.90
C TYR A 235 -4.60 -10.92 -14.61
N GLY A 236 -3.32 -10.59 -14.72
CA GLY A 236 -2.81 -9.40 -15.42
C GLY A 236 -2.39 -8.27 -14.48
N PHE A 237 -1.53 -7.40 -15.02
CA PHE A 237 -0.86 -6.35 -14.24
C PHE A 237 -1.80 -5.26 -13.70
N ALA A 238 -3.02 -5.12 -14.29
CA ALA A 238 -4.02 -4.16 -13.82
C ALA A 238 -4.49 -4.45 -12.38
N PHE A 239 -4.48 -5.72 -11.97
CA PHE A 239 -4.84 -6.16 -10.62
C PHE A 239 -3.75 -5.87 -9.58
N TYR A 240 -2.49 -5.66 -10.01
CA TYR A 240 -1.35 -5.51 -9.11
C TYR A 240 -1.53 -4.44 -8.02
N PRO A 241 -2.00 -3.23 -8.29
CA PRO A 241 -2.12 -2.19 -7.26
C PRO A 241 -3.03 -2.58 -6.10
N PHE A 242 -4.09 -3.33 -6.36
CA PHE A 242 -5.15 -3.63 -5.39
C PHE A 242 -4.97 -4.99 -4.74
N ASP A 243 -4.91 -6.06 -5.56
CA ASP A 243 -4.89 -7.44 -5.09
C ASP A 243 -3.52 -7.91 -4.60
N TYR A 244 -2.44 -7.20 -4.99
CA TYR A 244 -1.08 -7.62 -4.65
C TYR A 244 -0.34 -6.56 -3.84
N LEU A 245 -0.12 -5.36 -4.40
CA LEU A 245 0.66 -4.33 -3.71
C LEU A 245 -0.02 -3.87 -2.41
N MET A 246 -1.28 -3.47 -2.49
CA MET A 246 -2.05 -3.05 -1.32
C MET A 246 -2.33 -4.22 -0.39
N ALA A 247 -2.76 -5.37 -0.94
CA ALA A 247 -3.14 -6.53 -0.16
C ALA A 247 -1.98 -7.13 0.65
N PHE A 248 -0.85 -7.40 0.02
CA PHE A 248 0.30 -8.03 0.71
C PHE A 248 1.28 -7.02 1.30
N GLY A 249 1.36 -5.84 0.71
CA GLY A 249 2.10 -4.71 1.29
C GLY A 249 1.51 -4.27 2.63
N SER A 250 0.21 -4.47 2.86
CA SER A 250 -0.44 -4.17 4.14
C SER A 250 0.18 -4.91 5.34
N ALA A 251 0.88 -6.02 5.13
CA ALA A 251 1.62 -6.72 6.18
C ALA A 251 2.60 -5.79 6.91
N CYS A 252 3.11 -4.75 6.23
CA CYS A 252 3.99 -3.76 6.83
C CYS A 252 3.36 -2.99 8.00
N LEU A 253 2.03 -2.90 8.07
CA LEU A 253 1.32 -2.21 9.15
C LEU A 253 1.58 -2.85 10.50
N LEU A 254 1.76 -4.18 10.55
CA LEU A 254 2.19 -4.88 11.76
C LEU A 254 3.56 -4.37 12.25
N GLY A 255 4.42 -3.95 11.34
CA GLY A 255 5.78 -3.47 11.66
C GLY A 255 5.82 -2.21 12.53
N PHE A 256 4.78 -1.37 12.49
CA PHE A 256 4.70 -0.18 13.36
C PHE A 256 4.47 -0.53 14.82
N PHE A 257 3.96 -1.73 15.09
CA PHE A 257 3.70 -2.23 16.44
C PHE A 257 4.88 -3.02 17.02
N VAL A 258 5.93 -3.31 16.22
CA VAL A 258 7.11 -4.08 16.68
C VAL A 258 7.71 -3.58 17.99
N PRO A 259 7.89 -2.26 18.24
CA PRO A 259 8.44 -1.78 19.49
C PRO A 259 7.59 -2.13 20.73
N TYR A 260 6.29 -2.37 20.56
CA TYR A 260 5.36 -2.75 21.61
C TYR A 260 5.22 -4.27 21.74
N ILE A 261 5.50 -5.01 20.64
CA ILE A 261 5.41 -6.48 20.57
C ILE A 261 6.71 -7.11 21.07
N MET A 262 7.86 -6.58 20.63
CA MET A 262 9.19 -7.12 20.88
C MET A 262 10.11 -6.02 21.40
N SER A 263 10.34 -5.98 22.72
CA SER A 263 11.34 -5.11 23.33
C SER A 263 12.67 -5.86 23.42
N GLU A 264 13.81 -5.18 23.22
CA GLU A 264 15.16 -5.77 23.26
C GLU A 264 15.46 -6.53 24.58
N ASN A 265 14.87 -6.09 25.66
CA ASN A 265 15.03 -6.72 26.99
C ASN A 265 13.97 -7.79 27.30
N GLN A 266 13.06 -8.07 26.40
CA GLN A 266 11.92 -8.94 26.66
C GLN A 266 12.22 -10.39 26.27
N LYS A 267 12.50 -11.22 27.30
CA LYS A 267 12.77 -12.66 27.16
C LYS A 267 11.51 -13.52 27.30
N THR A 268 10.48 -12.98 27.91
CA THR A 268 9.30 -13.71 28.34
C THR A 268 8.03 -13.15 27.67
N TYR A 269 7.03 -14.01 27.57
CA TYR A 269 5.71 -13.68 27.09
C TYR A 269 5.13 -12.43 27.77
N ASN A 270 4.54 -11.54 26.97
CA ASN A 270 3.90 -10.32 27.43
C ASN A 270 2.52 -10.18 26.79
N PHE A 271 1.50 -10.23 27.61
CA PHE A 271 0.11 -10.10 27.16
C PHE A 271 -0.18 -8.80 26.40
N LYS A 272 0.43 -7.68 26.81
CA LYS A 272 0.30 -6.41 26.06
C LYS A 272 0.90 -6.51 24.65
N GLY A 273 2.07 -7.13 24.52
CA GLY A 273 2.72 -7.37 23.24
C GLY A 273 1.87 -8.25 22.34
N GLU A 274 1.21 -9.27 22.89
CA GLU A 274 0.30 -10.13 22.14
C GLU A 274 -0.94 -9.39 21.62
N ILE A 275 -1.50 -8.46 22.42
CA ILE A 275 -2.59 -7.58 21.96
C ILE A 275 -2.13 -6.74 20.77
N PHE A 276 -0.95 -6.11 20.83
CA PHE A 276 -0.43 -5.32 19.72
C PHE A 276 -0.13 -6.18 18.48
N LEU A 277 0.33 -7.42 18.67
CA LEU A 277 0.49 -8.39 17.58
C LEU A 277 -0.86 -8.69 16.91
N PHE A 278 -1.89 -8.97 17.69
CA PHE A 278 -3.24 -9.19 17.19
C PHE A 278 -3.78 -7.98 16.42
N VAL A 279 -3.72 -6.79 17.02
CA VAL A 279 -4.23 -5.55 16.42
C VAL A 279 -3.49 -5.22 15.12
N GLY A 280 -2.16 -5.33 15.09
CA GLY A 280 -1.36 -5.07 13.89
C GLY A 280 -1.65 -6.05 12.76
N ALA A 281 -1.78 -7.34 13.06
CA ALA A 281 -2.10 -8.37 12.07
C ALA A 281 -3.57 -8.26 11.57
N LEU A 282 -4.50 -7.88 12.46
CA LEU A 282 -5.89 -7.61 12.10
C LEU A 282 -6.00 -6.40 11.17
N LEU A 283 -5.27 -5.32 11.48
CA LEU A 283 -5.23 -4.12 10.66
C LEU A 283 -4.68 -4.44 9.26
N ALA A 284 -3.59 -5.20 9.16
CA ALA A 284 -3.04 -5.65 7.89
C ALA A 284 -4.06 -6.51 7.09
N THR A 285 -4.75 -7.42 7.76
CA THR A 285 -5.80 -8.25 7.14
C THR A 285 -6.97 -7.39 6.65
N PHE A 286 -7.35 -6.37 7.41
CA PHE A 286 -8.42 -5.44 7.02
C PHE A 286 -8.05 -4.65 5.75
N PHE A 287 -6.82 -4.13 5.65
CA PHE A 287 -6.37 -3.43 4.44
C PHE A 287 -6.26 -4.36 3.23
N ARG A 288 -5.90 -5.62 3.42
CA ARG A 288 -5.97 -6.64 2.37
C ARG A 288 -7.42 -6.84 1.90
N PHE A 289 -8.37 -6.90 2.82
CA PHE A 289 -9.79 -6.99 2.50
C PHE A 289 -10.28 -5.79 1.69
N VAL A 290 -9.91 -4.57 2.09
CA VAL A 290 -10.26 -3.34 1.36
C VAL A 290 -9.71 -3.37 -0.07
N GLY A 291 -8.44 -3.77 -0.26
CA GLY A 291 -7.85 -3.94 -1.59
C GLY A 291 -8.64 -4.90 -2.47
N GLY A 292 -8.98 -6.08 -1.94
CA GLY A 292 -9.80 -7.06 -2.66
C GLY A 292 -11.21 -6.55 -3.00
N CYS A 293 -11.87 -5.81 -2.10
CA CYS A 293 -13.17 -5.20 -2.39
C CYS A 293 -13.07 -4.20 -3.55
N ILE A 294 -12.08 -3.30 -3.52
CA ILE A 294 -11.85 -2.33 -4.60
C ILE A 294 -11.62 -3.06 -5.93
N SER A 295 -10.75 -4.06 -5.94
CA SER A 295 -10.47 -4.89 -7.11
C SER A 295 -11.73 -5.56 -7.65
N SER A 296 -12.53 -6.16 -6.78
CA SER A 296 -13.78 -6.83 -7.16
C SER A 296 -14.80 -5.87 -7.76
N MET A 297 -14.90 -4.65 -7.26
CA MET A 297 -15.78 -3.62 -7.82
C MET A 297 -15.32 -3.16 -9.20
N ILE A 298 -14.02 -2.95 -9.40
CA ILE A 298 -13.47 -2.42 -10.66
C ILE A 298 -13.47 -3.47 -11.76
N PHE A 299 -12.97 -4.67 -11.48
CA PHE A 299 -12.68 -5.65 -12.53
C PHE A 299 -13.82 -6.65 -12.73
N TYR A 300 -14.62 -6.91 -11.70
CA TYR A 300 -15.75 -7.85 -11.79
C TYR A 300 -17.11 -7.17 -11.72
N SER A 301 -17.14 -5.81 -11.64
CA SER A 301 -18.37 -5.01 -11.56
C SER A 301 -19.30 -5.43 -10.43
N TYR A 302 -18.73 -5.89 -9.32
CA TYR A 302 -19.51 -6.24 -8.13
C TYR A 302 -20.07 -4.99 -7.46
N SER A 303 -21.30 -5.07 -6.93
CA SER A 303 -21.78 -4.06 -5.98
C SER A 303 -20.89 -4.05 -4.73
N LEU A 304 -20.90 -2.95 -3.98
CA LEU A 304 -20.10 -2.86 -2.74
C LEU A 304 -20.41 -4.03 -1.79
N LEU A 305 -21.69 -4.35 -1.59
CA LEU A 305 -22.11 -5.44 -0.71
C LEU A 305 -21.60 -6.80 -1.21
N ALA A 306 -21.78 -7.10 -2.51
CA ALA A 306 -21.29 -8.34 -3.11
C ALA A 306 -19.76 -8.45 -3.04
N ALA A 307 -19.03 -7.34 -3.25
CA ALA A 307 -17.58 -7.31 -3.11
C ALA A 307 -17.14 -7.57 -1.66
N MET A 308 -17.85 -7.00 -0.68
CA MET A 308 -17.57 -7.24 0.74
C MET A 308 -17.86 -8.69 1.14
N GLU A 309 -19.00 -9.24 0.76
CA GLU A 309 -19.38 -10.62 1.07
C GLU A 309 -18.37 -11.63 0.45
N TYR A 310 -18.05 -11.45 -0.81
CA TYR A 310 -17.10 -12.31 -1.51
C TYR A 310 -15.71 -12.28 -0.87
N ASN A 311 -15.15 -11.09 -0.65
CA ASN A 311 -13.81 -10.96 -0.10
C ASN A 311 -13.73 -11.35 1.38
N ALA A 312 -14.80 -11.12 2.17
CA ALA A 312 -14.83 -11.51 3.58
C ALA A 312 -14.66 -13.01 3.76
N LEU A 313 -15.25 -13.83 2.88
CA LEU A 313 -15.24 -15.29 2.98
C LEU A 313 -13.83 -15.87 2.94
N TYR A 314 -12.91 -15.33 2.15
CA TYR A 314 -11.56 -15.90 2.07
C TYR A 314 -10.49 -15.07 2.76
N VAL A 315 -10.62 -13.74 2.77
CA VAL A 315 -9.59 -12.87 3.38
C VAL A 315 -9.60 -12.99 4.90
N PHE A 316 -10.78 -12.89 5.53
CA PHE A 316 -10.84 -13.00 7.00
C PHE A 316 -10.62 -14.42 7.49
N VAL A 317 -11.02 -15.45 6.73
CA VAL A 317 -10.72 -16.83 7.10
C VAL A 317 -9.22 -17.10 7.01
N SER A 318 -8.57 -16.74 5.88
CA SER A 318 -7.10 -16.87 5.74
C SER A 318 -6.34 -16.04 6.76
N GLY A 319 -6.75 -14.80 6.94
CA GLY A 319 -6.16 -13.86 7.89
C GLY A 319 -6.33 -14.33 9.33
N GLY A 320 -7.52 -14.82 9.69
CA GLY A 320 -7.82 -15.36 11.03
C GLY A 320 -6.94 -16.56 11.36
N ILE A 321 -6.76 -17.50 10.43
CA ILE A 321 -5.86 -18.64 10.60
C ILE A 321 -4.41 -18.16 10.75
N ALA A 322 -3.96 -17.24 9.89
CA ALA A 322 -2.61 -16.70 9.97
C ALA A 322 -2.36 -15.96 11.31
N ILE A 323 -3.35 -15.19 11.78
CA ILE A 323 -3.30 -14.50 13.08
C ILE A 323 -3.24 -15.53 14.22
N ALA A 324 -4.10 -16.55 14.22
CA ALA A 324 -4.09 -17.58 15.26
C ALA A 324 -2.74 -18.31 15.33
N VAL A 325 -2.16 -18.65 14.17
CA VAL A 325 -0.84 -19.30 14.11
C VAL A 325 0.27 -18.40 14.62
N ILE A 326 0.30 -17.10 14.19
CA ILE A 326 1.38 -16.20 14.63
C ILE A 326 1.28 -15.88 16.12
N MET A 327 0.06 -15.79 16.68
CA MET A 327 -0.14 -15.65 18.14
C MET A 327 0.33 -16.89 18.89
N ALA A 328 0.04 -18.10 18.42
CA ALA A 328 0.55 -19.33 19.00
C ALA A 328 2.09 -19.41 18.95
N LEU A 329 2.70 -18.82 17.92
CA LEU A 329 4.16 -18.74 17.75
C LEU A 329 4.79 -17.55 18.47
N TYR A 330 4.03 -16.70 19.18
CA TYR A 330 4.55 -15.48 19.79
C TYR A 330 5.71 -15.75 20.76
N GLY A 331 5.58 -16.72 21.65
CA GLY A 331 6.65 -17.11 22.58
C GLY A 331 7.93 -17.59 21.87
N PRO A 332 7.86 -18.53 20.92
CA PRO A 332 8.99 -18.89 20.05
C PRO A 332 9.62 -17.70 19.30
N ILE A 333 8.81 -16.79 18.75
CA ILE A 333 9.29 -15.60 18.02
C ILE A 333 10.11 -14.70 18.94
N LEU A 334 9.67 -14.46 20.18
CA LEU A 334 10.41 -13.67 21.18
C LEU A 334 11.76 -14.31 21.50
N ARG A 335 11.82 -15.63 21.64
CA ARG A 335 13.09 -16.35 21.87
C ARG A 335 14.05 -16.19 20.70
N VAL A 336 13.56 -16.39 19.47
CA VAL A 336 14.37 -16.22 18.25
C VAL A 336 14.89 -14.78 18.15
N HIS A 337 14.05 -13.79 18.41
CA HIS A 337 14.45 -12.38 18.40
C HIS A 337 15.52 -12.08 19.46
N HIS A 338 15.42 -12.67 20.64
CA HIS A 338 16.39 -12.50 21.72
C HIS A 338 17.76 -13.12 21.39
N TYR A 339 17.79 -14.35 20.85
CA TYR A 339 19.05 -15.05 20.53
C TYR A 339 19.67 -14.57 19.21
N PHE A 340 18.86 -14.10 18.26
CA PHE A 340 19.27 -13.61 16.95
C PHE A 340 18.68 -12.21 16.72
N PRO A 341 19.16 -11.18 17.45
CA PRO A 341 18.66 -9.82 17.29
C PRO A 341 19.02 -9.29 15.90
N THR A 342 18.09 -8.61 15.28
CA THR A 342 18.23 -8.10 13.90
C THR A 342 19.06 -6.81 13.83
N ASN A 343 19.30 -6.14 14.97
CA ASN A 343 19.95 -4.82 15.06
C ASN A 343 21.31 -4.83 15.73
N LYS A 344 21.97 -5.97 15.93
CA LYS A 344 23.37 -5.91 16.32
C LYS A 344 24.17 -5.33 15.15
N ARG A 345 24.57 -4.03 15.27
CA ARG A 345 25.83 -3.60 14.68
C ARG A 345 26.85 -4.63 15.12
N GLU A 346 27.53 -5.29 14.17
CA GLU A 346 28.77 -5.98 14.49
C GLU A 346 29.66 -4.90 15.10
N GLU A 347 29.78 -4.90 16.42
CA GLU A 347 30.92 -4.30 17.07
C GLU A 347 32.11 -5.13 16.58
N LEU A 348 32.76 -4.62 15.52
CA LEU A 348 34.05 -5.10 15.12
C LEU A 348 34.91 -5.03 16.38
N PRO A 349 35.61 -6.12 16.79
CA PRO A 349 36.53 -6.04 17.88
C PRO A 349 37.52 -4.92 17.57
N GLU A 350 37.62 -3.95 18.48
CA GLU A 350 38.67 -2.95 18.44
C GLU A 350 40.01 -3.71 18.51
N GLU A 351 40.76 -3.73 17.38
CA GLU A 351 42.13 -4.18 17.32
C GLU A 351 43.07 -3.12 17.91
#